data_897baaa2e6d68edb90cb56fab09fa2ad
#
_entry.id   897baaa2e6d68edb90cb56fab09fa2ad
#
_cell.length_a   1.000
_cell.length_b   1.000
_cell.length_c   1.000
_cell.angle_alpha   90.00
_cell.angle_beta   90.00
_cell.angle_gamma   90.00
#
_symmetry.space_group_name_H-M   'P 1'
#
loop_
_entity.id
_entity.type
_entity.pdbx_description
1 polymer ?
#
loop_
_entity_poly.entity_id
_entity_poly.type
_entity_poly.pdbx_seq_one_letter_code
_entity_poly.pdbx_strand_id
1 'polypeptide(L)'
;MENIETPAKDRYGLPKIGFVANLKGGIYMKELQELLNDTEHEPTSQEIRERADTAKILFLNKNGYETDARKKAVTESTAIYKAFNTGYDLDGQPIYGWFEKNENGRFDGVSWGTMQQLRAYAQLKNKMSYLFKMGDFYFENIDECQAFLEDIAQATIPESWKYRNKTTVIKHPILKSYLETVFVRLKKENKVLKSKDDKYIIFNTNLLNKFFQDIYIIAEVHAAEDIEVYMKPIRTSKESYTELRRYGFEGMVPEPPKFFDDVNEVIFNTSWMIDKNYDSLTHIIEQRKDRFPANMREQNPYTLARKLYDAIDYAVAIAQRNYKYIVPIYYPKFDRISFLMPIFLDGTYNTSPDFALVLQTDAENEIYITRTILDLETGYQDARLVAKPDESWLNPVTLK
;
A
#
# COMPACT_ATOMS: atom_id res chain seq x y z
N MET A 1 34.03 22.11 -23.61
CA MET A 1 32.73 22.51 -23.02
C MET A 1 31.82 21.30 -23.14
N GLU A 2 31.76 20.50 -22.10
CA GLU A 2 30.82 19.38 -22.04
C GLU A 2 29.41 19.92 -21.88
N ASN A 3 28.53 19.52 -22.78
CA ASN A 3 27.10 19.81 -22.67
C ASN A 3 26.57 19.11 -21.42
N ILE A 4 26.42 19.83 -20.31
CA ILE A 4 25.67 19.37 -19.16
C ILE A 4 24.20 19.40 -19.61
N GLU A 5 23.65 18.26 -20.03
CA GLU A 5 22.21 18.11 -20.28
C GLU A 5 21.48 18.45 -18.98
N THR A 6 20.69 19.51 -19.02
CA THR A 6 19.82 19.88 -17.90
C THR A 6 18.84 18.73 -17.67
N PRO A 7 18.79 18.11 -16.48
CA PRO A 7 17.90 16.98 -16.24
C PRO A 7 16.44 17.36 -16.49
N ALA A 8 15.68 16.47 -17.11
CA ALA A 8 14.27 16.71 -17.39
C ALA A 8 13.51 17.04 -16.10
N LYS A 9 12.73 18.10 -16.12
CA LYS A 9 11.95 18.56 -14.97
C LYS A 9 10.62 17.77 -14.83
N ASP A 10 10.19 17.53 -13.59
CA ASP A 10 8.86 17.01 -13.30
C ASP A 10 7.79 18.11 -13.48
N ARG A 11 6.51 17.78 -13.29
CA ARG A 11 5.38 18.72 -13.41
C ARG A 11 5.43 19.93 -12.45
N TYR A 12 6.31 19.90 -11.44
CA TYR A 12 6.53 21.00 -10.51
C TYR A 12 7.80 21.80 -10.84
N GLY A 13 8.42 21.53 -12.00
CA GLY A 13 9.63 22.21 -12.44
C GLY A 13 10.91 21.73 -11.75
N LEU A 14 10.84 20.65 -10.97
CA LEU A 14 11.98 20.06 -10.28
C LEU A 14 12.68 19.02 -11.16
N PRO A 15 14.01 18.84 -11.04
CA PRO A 15 14.73 17.84 -11.80
C PRO A 15 14.11 16.45 -11.64
N LYS A 16 13.83 15.76 -12.76
CA LYS A 16 13.43 14.36 -12.74
C LYS A 16 14.61 13.50 -12.34
N ILE A 17 14.79 13.28 -11.06
CA ILE A 17 15.64 12.22 -10.58
C ILE A 17 14.73 11.00 -10.40
N GLY A 18 14.93 9.96 -11.20
CA GLY A 18 14.15 8.73 -11.13
C GLY A 18 14.12 8.08 -9.74
N PHE A 19 15.01 8.49 -8.89
CA PHE A 19 15.23 8.10 -7.52
C PHE A 19 14.27 8.80 -6.53
N VAL A 20 14.00 10.11 -6.71
CA VAL A 20 13.20 10.92 -5.77
C VAL A 20 11.74 11.04 -6.22
N ALA A 21 11.43 10.67 -7.46
CA ALA A 21 10.07 10.72 -7.98
C ALA A 21 9.05 9.88 -7.17
N ASN A 22 9.54 8.89 -6.39
CA ASN A 22 8.70 8.07 -5.52
C ASN A 22 8.51 8.63 -4.10
N LEU A 23 9.17 9.73 -3.73
CA LEU A 23 8.92 10.46 -2.47
C LEU A 23 7.56 11.19 -2.45
N LYS A 24 6.59 10.71 -3.21
CA LYS A 24 5.24 11.29 -3.29
C LYS A 24 4.32 10.60 -2.30
N GLY A 25 4.42 10.94 -1.03
CA GLY A 25 3.42 10.46 -0.07
C GLY A 25 3.80 10.88 1.34
N GLY A 26 2.89 11.56 2.02
CA GLY A 26 3.11 12.09 3.36
C GLY A 26 3.52 11.05 4.43
N ILE A 27 3.26 9.77 4.20
CA ILE A 27 3.60 8.68 5.13
C ILE A 27 5.12 8.54 5.27
N TYR A 28 5.84 8.49 4.16
CA TYR A 28 7.29 8.32 4.19
C TYR A 28 8.02 9.52 4.77
N MET A 29 7.46 10.71 4.62
CA MET A 29 8.03 11.93 5.18
C MET A 29 7.88 12.00 6.70
N LYS A 30 6.76 11.53 7.25
CA LYS A 30 6.54 11.51 8.69
C LYS A 30 7.54 10.60 9.41
N GLU A 31 7.80 9.40 8.89
CA GLU A 31 8.83 8.52 9.43
C GLU A 31 10.22 9.18 9.42
N LEU A 32 10.56 9.90 8.35
CA LEU A 32 11.82 10.64 8.29
C LEU A 32 11.86 11.80 9.28
N GLN A 33 10.78 12.54 9.44
CA GLN A 33 10.66 13.63 10.41
C GLN A 33 10.87 13.13 11.84
N GLU A 34 10.27 12.00 12.19
CA GLU A 34 10.43 11.35 13.50
C GLU A 34 11.90 10.91 13.73
N LEU A 35 12.58 10.38 12.70
CA LEU A 35 13.98 9.98 12.79
C LEU A 35 14.95 11.15 12.91
N LEU A 36 14.70 12.22 12.18
CA LEU A 36 15.52 13.45 12.27
C LEU A 36 15.29 14.20 13.58
N ASN A 37 14.15 13.93 14.23
CA ASN A 37 13.74 14.51 15.51
C ASN A 37 13.86 16.03 15.57
N ASP A 38 13.69 16.67 14.41
CA ASP A 38 13.77 18.11 14.25
C ASP A 38 12.43 18.73 14.62
N THR A 39 12.30 19.16 15.87
CA THR A 39 11.08 19.79 16.40
C THR A 39 10.92 21.23 15.95
N GLU A 40 11.97 21.86 15.44
CA GLU A 40 11.94 23.25 14.99
C GLU A 40 11.64 23.37 13.50
N HIS A 41 11.98 22.37 12.70
CA HIS A 41 11.80 22.40 11.27
C HIS A 41 11.48 20.99 10.70
N GLU A 42 10.24 20.76 10.33
CA GLU A 42 9.84 19.56 9.59
C GLU A 42 10.34 19.64 8.14
N PRO A 43 11.29 18.79 7.71
CA PRO A 43 11.79 18.84 6.35
C PRO A 43 10.69 18.60 5.34
N THR A 44 10.57 19.47 4.37
CA THR A 44 9.62 19.35 3.28
C THR A 44 10.09 18.32 2.24
N SER A 45 9.16 17.79 1.47
CA SER A 45 9.50 16.90 0.34
C SER A 45 10.45 17.57 -0.67
N GLN A 46 10.42 18.89 -0.76
CA GLN A 46 11.30 19.65 -1.64
C GLN A 46 12.73 19.69 -1.10
N GLU A 47 12.92 19.96 0.18
CA GLU A 47 14.25 19.98 0.82
C GLU A 47 14.93 18.62 0.76
N ILE A 48 14.18 17.52 0.97
CA ILE A 48 14.73 16.17 0.82
C ILE A 48 15.14 15.89 -0.62
N ARG A 49 14.41 16.38 -1.62
CA ARG A 49 14.80 16.27 -3.03
C ARG A 49 16.07 17.05 -3.34
N GLU A 50 16.16 18.28 -2.88
CA GLU A 50 17.35 19.13 -3.06
C GLU A 50 18.59 18.49 -2.39
N ARG A 51 18.41 17.90 -1.21
CA ARG A 51 19.47 17.11 -0.57
C ARG A 51 19.85 15.87 -1.36
N ALA A 52 18.88 15.12 -1.88
CA ALA A 52 19.15 13.95 -2.70
C ALA A 52 19.89 14.30 -4.00
N ASP A 53 19.62 15.49 -4.59
CA ASP A 53 20.27 15.98 -5.79
C ASP A 53 21.74 16.31 -5.56
N THR A 54 22.08 16.77 -4.37
CA THR A 54 23.44 17.20 -4.00
C THR A 54 24.20 16.12 -3.24
N ALA A 55 23.51 15.14 -2.66
CA ALA A 55 24.13 14.09 -1.88
C ALA A 55 24.85 13.06 -2.76
N LYS A 56 25.95 12.55 -2.24
CA LYS A 56 26.63 11.38 -2.84
C LYS A 56 25.69 10.18 -2.79
N ILE A 57 25.35 9.63 -3.95
CA ILE A 57 24.60 8.39 -4.05
C ILE A 57 25.53 7.21 -3.73
N LEU A 58 25.06 6.35 -2.81
CA LEU A 58 25.72 5.11 -2.42
C LEU A 58 25.05 3.94 -3.11
N PHE A 59 25.83 3.14 -3.84
CA PHE A 59 25.39 1.88 -4.41
C PHE A 59 25.87 0.74 -3.53
N LEU A 60 24.94 -0.07 -3.03
CA LEU A 60 25.23 -1.07 -2.01
C LEU A 60 24.84 -2.47 -2.50
N ASN A 61 25.66 -3.45 -2.14
CA ASN A 61 25.41 -4.86 -2.42
C ASN A 61 24.29 -5.43 -1.53
N LYS A 62 23.99 -6.72 -1.68
CA LYS A 62 22.96 -7.43 -0.91
C LYS A 62 23.16 -7.48 0.61
N ASN A 63 24.31 -7.06 1.11
CA ASN A 63 24.63 -6.96 2.54
C ASN A 63 24.79 -5.51 2.99
N GLY A 64 24.45 -4.52 2.15
CA GLY A 64 24.50 -3.10 2.51
C GLY A 64 25.90 -2.46 2.46
N TYR A 65 26.85 -2.99 1.66
CA TYR A 65 28.19 -2.45 1.53
C TYR A 65 28.47 -1.91 0.12
N GLU A 66 29.27 -0.85 0.02
CA GLU A 66 29.71 -0.24 -1.25
C GLU A 66 30.71 -1.09 -2.05
N THR A 67 31.23 -2.16 -1.45
CA THR A 67 32.17 -3.08 -2.10
C THR A 67 31.68 -4.53 -1.99
N ASP A 68 32.00 -5.36 -2.99
CA ASP A 68 31.74 -6.78 -2.93
C ASP A 68 32.81 -7.54 -2.11
N ALA A 69 32.67 -8.86 -1.99
CA ALA A 69 33.61 -9.73 -1.27
C ALA A 69 35.05 -9.69 -1.86
N ARG A 70 35.22 -9.26 -3.12
CA ARG A 70 36.51 -9.10 -3.81
C ARG A 70 37.03 -7.66 -3.74
N LYS A 71 36.44 -6.82 -2.87
CA LYS A 71 36.74 -5.39 -2.71
C LYS A 71 36.53 -4.55 -3.98
N LYS A 72 35.73 -5.02 -4.92
CA LYS A 72 35.33 -4.24 -6.10
C LYS A 72 34.17 -3.32 -5.72
N ALA A 73 34.20 -2.08 -6.23
CA ALA A 73 33.11 -1.13 -6.02
C ALA A 73 31.79 -1.65 -6.62
N VAL A 74 30.72 -1.49 -5.87
CA VAL A 74 29.36 -1.77 -6.34
C VAL A 74 28.93 -0.62 -7.24
N THR A 75 28.46 -0.96 -8.44
CA THR A 75 27.94 -0.01 -9.43
C THR A 75 26.41 -0.04 -9.44
N GLU A 76 25.77 0.93 -10.07
CA GLU A 76 24.31 0.96 -10.20
C GLU A 76 23.74 -0.34 -10.79
N SER A 77 24.41 -0.93 -11.77
CA SER A 77 23.99 -2.18 -12.40
C SER A 77 24.04 -3.38 -11.45
N THR A 78 25.01 -3.42 -10.55
CA THR A 78 25.24 -4.53 -9.61
C THR A 78 24.65 -4.27 -8.22
N ALA A 79 24.20 -3.04 -7.93
CA ALA A 79 23.63 -2.68 -6.66
C ALA A 79 22.27 -3.38 -6.41
N ILE A 80 22.04 -3.74 -5.16
CA ILE A 80 20.73 -4.17 -4.65
C ILE A 80 20.04 -3.00 -3.93
N TYR A 81 20.82 -2.16 -3.25
CA TYR A 81 20.31 -0.96 -2.60
C TYR A 81 20.99 0.29 -3.16
N LYS A 82 20.23 1.37 -3.15
CA LYS A 82 20.66 2.71 -3.53
C LYS A 82 20.28 3.65 -2.38
N ALA A 83 21.27 4.32 -1.79
CA ALA A 83 21.07 5.14 -0.59
C ALA A 83 21.65 6.55 -0.75
N PHE A 84 21.12 7.50 0.01
CA PHE A 84 21.63 8.87 0.09
C PHE A 84 21.44 9.41 1.50
N ASN A 85 22.31 10.32 1.94
CA ASN A 85 22.20 10.98 3.23
C ASN A 85 21.08 12.01 3.20
N THR A 86 20.18 11.98 4.18
CA THR A 86 19.04 12.91 4.30
C THR A 86 19.26 14.00 5.34
N GLY A 87 20.22 13.82 6.23
CA GLY A 87 20.51 14.69 7.35
C GLY A 87 21.13 13.95 8.51
N TYR A 88 21.02 14.51 9.69
CA TYR A 88 21.53 13.96 10.92
C TYR A 88 20.43 14.00 11.99
N ASP A 89 20.41 13.01 12.89
CA ASP A 89 19.58 13.05 14.08
C ASP A 89 20.17 14.02 15.14
N LEU A 90 19.49 14.12 16.29
CA LEU A 90 19.93 14.98 17.41
C LEU A 90 21.29 14.59 17.99
N ASP A 91 21.69 13.32 17.86
CA ASP A 91 22.97 12.79 18.32
C ASP A 91 24.09 12.98 17.28
N GLY A 92 23.76 13.59 16.13
CA GLY A 92 24.69 13.84 15.02
C GLY A 92 24.98 12.58 14.19
N GLN A 93 24.14 11.53 14.27
CA GLN A 93 24.27 10.35 13.43
C GLN A 93 23.64 10.63 12.06
N PRO A 94 24.31 10.22 10.96
CA PRO A 94 23.77 10.42 9.63
C PRO A 94 22.56 9.48 9.37
N ILE A 95 21.44 10.07 8.94
CA ILE A 95 20.24 9.36 8.51
C ILE A 95 20.25 9.24 6.99
N TYR A 96 19.93 8.05 6.50
CA TYR A 96 19.91 7.70 5.08
C TYR A 96 18.51 7.33 4.64
N GLY A 97 18.15 7.77 3.41
CA GLY A 97 17.07 7.19 2.66
C GLY A 97 17.63 6.11 1.73
N TRP A 98 17.00 4.94 1.64
CA TRP A 98 17.42 3.91 0.70
C TRP A 98 16.26 3.27 -0.04
N PHE A 99 16.56 2.80 -1.25
CA PHE A 99 15.66 2.09 -2.14
C PHE A 99 16.22 0.71 -2.44
N GLU A 100 15.35 -0.25 -2.64
CA GLU A 100 15.70 -1.60 -3.03
C GLU A 100 15.42 -1.83 -4.51
N LYS A 101 16.28 -2.59 -5.18
CA LYS A 101 16.08 -2.99 -6.56
C LYS A 101 15.01 -4.10 -6.62
N ASN A 102 13.92 -3.84 -7.33
CA ASN A 102 12.85 -4.81 -7.55
C ASN A 102 13.22 -5.83 -8.65
N GLU A 103 12.36 -6.82 -8.87
CA GLU A 103 12.54 -7.88 -9.89
C GLU A 103 12.67 -7.33 -11.33
N ASN A 104 12.12 -6.15 -11.60
CA ASN A 104 12.25 -5.48 -12.90
C ASN A 104 13.52 -4.64 -13.02
N GLY A 105 14.45 -4.74 -12.07
CA GLY A 105 15.71 -4.00 -12.06
C GLY A 105 15.57 -2.51 -11.70
N ARG A 106 14.42 -2.05 -11.24
CA ARG A 106 14.17 -0.67 -10.82
C ARG A 106 14.32 -0.54 -9.31
N PHE A 107 14.89 0.58 -8.86
CA PHE A 107 14.91 0.92 -7.46
C PHE A 107 13.54 1.48 -7.05
N ASP A 108 12.91 0.86 -6.05
CA ASP A 108 11.56 1.16 -5.60
C ASP A 108 11.43 1.05 -4.08
N GLY A 109 10.36 1.64 -3.54
CA GLY A 109 10.17 1.76 -2.11
C GLY A 109 11.25 2.66 -1.46
N VAL A 110 10.92 3.32 -0.37
CA VAL A 110 11.88 4.07 0.42
C VAL A 110 11.78 3.64 1.88
N SER A 111 12.93 3.46 2.50
CA SER A 111 13.07 3.26 3.95
C SER A 111 14.09 4.26 4.48
N TRP A 112 13.99 4.59 5.75
CA TRP A 112 14.81 5.60 6.41
C TRP A 112 15.51 5.00 7.62
N GLY A 113 16.72 5.47 7.90
CA GLY A 113 17.46 5.08 9.10
C GLY A 113 18.96 5.27 8.97
N THR A 114 19.68 4.79 9.96
CA THR A 114 21.16 4.80 9.96
C THR A 114 21.72 3.78 8.96
N MET A 115 22.98 3.96 8.58
CA MET A 115 23.67 2.95 7.74
C MET A 115 23.78 1.59 8.44
N GLN A 116 23.83 1.56 9.76
CA GLN A 116 23.82 0.33 10.55
C GLN A 116 22.49 -0.42 10.40
N GLN A 117 21.38 0.29 10.53
CA GLN A 117 20.04 -0.27 10.32
C GLN A 117 19.86 -0.79 8.89
N LEU A 118 20.32 -0.03 7.86
CA LEU A 118 20.31 -0.51 6.47
C LEU A 118 21.07 -1.82 6.32
N ARG A 119 22.28 -1.90 6.90
CA ARG A 119 23.11 -3.13 6.82
C ARG A 119 22.45 -4.29 7.54
N ALA A 120 21.87 -4.07 8.72
CA ALA A 120 21.13 -5.09 9.46
C ALA A 120 19.93 -5.61 8.65
N TYR A 121 19.15 -4.70 8.06
CA TYR A 121 18.07 -5.03 7.15
C TYR A 121 18.53 -5.85 5.95
N ALA A 122 19.57 -5.38 5.25
CA ALA A 122 20.10 -6.05 4.08
C ALA A 122 20.62 -7.48 4.39
N GLN A 123 21.31 -7.65 5.50
CA GLN A 123 21.80 -8.94 5.95
C GLN A 123 20.67 -9.89 6.34
N LEU A 124 19.69 -9.39 7.09
CA LEU A 124 18.50 -10.17 7.48
C LEU A 124 17.74 -10.63 6.23
N LYS A 125 17.51 -9.71 5.30
CA LYS A 125 16.82 -10.01 4.03
C LYS A 125 17.58 -11.00 3.16
N ASN A 126 18.91 -10.85 3.07
CA ASN A 126 19.75 -11.81 2.35
C ASN A 126 19.71 -13.20 3.00
N LYS A 127 19.74 -13.28 4.33
CA LYS A 127 19.58 -14.54 5.07
C LYS A 127 18.24 -15.21 4.82
N MET A 128 17.20 -14.41 4.55
CA MET A 128 15.82 -14.89 4.30
C MET A 128 15.44 -14.96 2.82
N SER A 129 16.39 -14.70 1.89
CA SER A 129 16.12 -14.60 0.45
C SER A 129 15.62 -15.88 -0.21
N TYR A 130 15.74 -17.03 0.46
CA TYR A 130 15.23 -18.32 0.02
C TYR A 130 13.79 -18.60 0.48
N LEU A 131 13.24 -17.74 1.35
CA LEU A 131 11.90 -17.89 1.90
C LEU A 131 10.88 -17.18 1.01
N PHE A 132 9.64 -17.67 1.03
CA PHE A 132 8.54 -16.98 0.39
C PHE A 132 8.04 -15.83 1.28
N LYS A 133 7.93 -14.63 0.70
CA LYS A 133 7.54 -13.41 1.41
C LYS A 133 6.07 -13.02 1.11
N MET A 134 5.33 -12.70 2.17
CA MET A 134 4.00 -12.08 2.12
C MET A 134 4.00 -10.87 3.07
N GLY A 135 4.09 -9.65 2.52
CA GLY A 135 4.25 -8.45 3.36
C GLY A 135 5.47 -8.54 4.26
N ASP A 136 5.27 -8.46 5.58
CA ASP A 136 6.32 -8.63 6.58
C ASP A 136 6.48 -10.08 7.06
N PHE A 137 5.67 -11.01 6.54
CA PHE A 137 5.67 -12.42 6.92
C PHE A 137 6.49 -13.28 5.96
N TYR A 138 7.19 -14.27 6.50
CA TYR A 138 8.02 -15.21 5.76
C TYR A 138 7.58 -16.66 6.02
N PHE A 139 7.58 -17.45 4.95
CA PHE A 139 7.21 -18.86 4.91
C PHE A 139 8.36 -19.66 4.30
N GLU A 140 8.49 -20.94 4.61
CA GLU A 140 9.52 -21.78 4.00
C GLU A 140 9.39 -21.83 2.46
N ASN A 141 8.15 -21.80 1.98
CA ASN A 141 7.84 -21.81 0.55
C ASN A 141 6.43 -21.25 0.28
N ILE A 142 6.08 -21.14 -1.00
CA ILE A 142 4.77 -20.64 -1.43
C ILE A 142 3.62 -21.56 -1.00
N ASP A 143 3.83 -22.86 -0.88
CA ASP A 143 2.77 -23.84 -0.51
C ASP A 143 2.36 -23.64 0.95
N GLU A 144 3.30 -23.38 1.85
CA GLU A 144 2.99 -22.99 3.22
C GLU A 144 2.17 -21.70 3.30
N CYS A 145 2.57 -20.68 2.55
CA CYS A 145 1.79 -19.44 2.48
C CYS A 145 0.37 -19.70 1.96
N GLN A 146 0.24 -20.53 0.93
CA GLN A 146 -1.08 -20.90 0.39
C GLN A 146 -1.91 -21.70 1.39
N ALA A 147 -1.30 -22.64 2.13
CA ALA A 147 -1.99 -23.42 3.17
C ALA A 147 -2.47 -22.51 4.32
N PHE A 148 -1.64 -21.56 4.75
CA PHE A 148 -2.01 -20.58 5.75
C PHE A 148 -3.18 -19.69 5.31
N LEU A 149 -3.16 -19.17 4.08
CA LEU A 149 -4.25 -18.36 3.54
C LEU A 149 -5.54 -19.19 3.37
N GLU A 150 -5.43 -20.45 2.96
CA GLU A 150 -6.57 -21.36 2.85
C GLU A 150 -7.20 -21.65 4.22
N ASP A 151 -6.39 -21.88 5.28
CA ASP A 151 -6.88 -22.10 6.65
C ASP A 151 -7.68 -20.88 7.16
N ILE A 152 -7.19 -19.67 6.91
CA ILE A 152 -7.93 -18.44 7.28
C ILE A 152 -9.20 -18.31 6.45
N ALA A 153 -9.13 -18.52 5.13
CA ALA A 153 -10.29 -18.42 4.24
C ALA A 153 -11.42 -19.38 4.62
N GLN A 154 -11.07 -20.59 5.06
CA GLN A 154 -12.05 -21.60 5.54
C GLN A 154 -12.60 -21.28 6.93
N ALA A 155 -11.81 -20.64 7.77
CA ALA A 155 -12.21 -20.26 9.12
C ALA A 155 -13.14 -19.05 9.16
N THR A 156 -13.02 -18.14 8.20
CA THR A 156 -13.82 -16.90 8.15
C THR A 156 -15.28 -17.17 7.77
N ILE A 157 -16.15 -16.21 8.05
CA ILE A 157 -17.47 -16.13 7.44
C ILE A 157 -17.29 -16.22 5.91
N PRO A 158 -18.09 -17.05 5.20
CA PRO A 158 -17.89 -17.28 3.78
C PRO A 158 -17.84 -16.00 2.96
N GLU A 159 -16.76 -15.83 2.23
CA GLU A 159 -16.50 -14.69 1.38
C GLU A 159 -15.60 -15.07 0.20
N SER A 160 -15.68 -14.33 -0.92
CA SER A 160 -14.81 -14.56 -2.06
C SER A 160 -13.46 -13.83 -1.86
N TRP A 161 -12.41 -14.62 -1.67
CA TRP A 161 -11.04 -14.15 -1.52
C TRP A 161 -10.20 -14.28 -2.80
N LYS A 162 -10.85 -14.65 -3.92
CA LYS A 162 -10.19 -14.89 -5.22
C LYS A 162 -10.64 -13.87 -6.23
N TYR A 163 -9.71 -13.45 -7.08
CA TYR A 163 -10.09 -12.77 -8.32
C TYR A 163 -10.83 -13.74 -9.23
N ARG A 164 -11.80 -13.22 -9.95
CA ARG A 164 -12.58 -14.00 -10.92
C ARG A 164 -11.93 -13.98 -12.30
N ASN A 165 -11.46 -12.80 -12.70
CA ASN A 165 -10.98 -12.53 -14.06
C ASN A 165 -9.45 -12.41 -14.15
N LYS A 166 -8.74 -12.53 -13.02
CA LYS A 166 -7.28 -12.48 -12.98
C LYS A 166 -6.70 -13.81 -12.54
N THR A 167 -5.75 -14.31 -13.31
CA THR A 167 -4.94 -15.46 -12.90
C THR A 167 -3.83 -14.99 -11.98
N THR A 168 -3.71 -15.59 -10.81
CA THR A 168 -2.67 -15.30 -9.83
C THR A 168 -2.01 -16.59 -9.35
N VAL A 169 -0.74 -16.50 -8.96
CA VAL A 169 -0.02 -17.64 -8.39
C VAL A 169 -0.58 -17.99 -7.01
N ILE A 170 -0.99 -16.98 -6.24
CA ILE A 170 -1.61 -17.14 -4.92
C ILE A 170 -3.10 -17.41 -5.08
N LYS A 171 -3.60 -18.46 -4.39
CA LYS A 171 -5.02 -18.89 -4.47
C LYS A 171 -6.00 -17.85 -3.90
N HIS A 172 -5.60 -17.11 -2.87
CA HIS A 172 -6.42 -16.11 -2.19
C HIS A 172 -5.77 -14.72 -2.22
N PRO A 173 -5.61 -14.08 -3.40
CA PRO A 173 -4.87 -12.83 -3.53
C PRO A 173 -5.52 -11.65 -2.78
N ILE A 174 -6.85 -11.63 -2.70
CA ILE A 174 -7.60 -10.60 -1.96
C ILE A 174 -7.32 -10.74 -0.46
N LEU A 175 -7.37 -11.94 0.10
CA LEU A 175 -7.07 -12.19 1.52
C LEU A 175 -5.61 -11.86 1.84
N LYS A 176 -4.68 -12.22 0.94
CA LYS A 176 -3.26 -11.87 1.08
C LYS A 176 -3.09 -10.36 1.24
N SER A 177 -3.59 -9.58 0.29
CA SER A 177 -3.50 -8.11 0.31
C SER A 177 -4.21 -7.50 1.52
N TYR A 178 -5.37 -8.05 1.89
CA TYR A 178 -6.11 -7.66 3.07
C TYR A 178 -5.28 -7.80 4.35
N LEU A 179 -4.69 -8.98 4.59
CA LEU A 179 -3.88 -9.25 5.78
C LEU A 179 -2.60 -8.40 5.82
N GLU A 180 -1.94 -8.19 4.69
CA GLU A 180 -0.77 -7.32 4.59
C GLU A 180 -1.11 -5.88 5.00
N THR A 181 -2.22 -5.35 4.50
CA THR A 181 -2.65 -3.98 4.81
C THR A 181 -3.13 -3.82 6.25
N VAL A 182 -3.91 -4.78 6.75
CA VAL A 182 -4.35 -4.83 8.15
C VAL A 182 -3.16 -4.83 9.10
N PHE A 183 -2.15 -5.65 8.82
CA PHE A 183 -0.96 -5.74 9.66
C PHE A 183 -0.17 -4.43 9.68
N VAL A 184 0.05 -3.80 8.53
CA VAL A 184 0.71 -2.49 8.44
C VAL A 184 -0.08 -1.42 9.23
N ARG A 185 -1.42 -1.43 9.12
CA ARG A 185 -2.27 -0.51 9.87
C ARG A 185 -2.14 -0.72 11.38
N LEU A 186 -2.21 -1.96 11.85
CA LEU A 186 -2.06 -2.30 13.27
C LEU A 186 -0.68 -1.93 13.84
N LYS A 187 0.38 -2.06 13.05
CA LYS A 187 1.73 -1.58 13.44
C LYS A 187 1.72 -0.07 13.68
N LYS A 188 1.12 0.71 12.79
CA LYS A 188 0.99 2.17 12.94
C LYS A 188 0.15 2.56 14.16
N GLU A 189 -0.85 1.76 14.49
CA GLU A 189 -1.72 1.98 15.65
C GLU A 189 -1.13 1.42 16.96
N ASN A 190 0.06 0.82 16.93
CA ASN A 190 0.67 0.13 18.07
C ASN A 190 -0.22 -0.95 18.70
N LYS A 191 -1.01 -1.65 17.86
CA LYS A 191 -1.94 -2.70 18.27
C LYS A 191 -1.43 -4.12 18.03
N VAL A 192 -0.22 -4.27 17.52
CA VAL A 192 0.47 -5.56 17.45
C VAL A 192 1.09 -5.82 18.82
N LEU A 193 0.62 -6.87 19.50
CA LEU A 193 1.09 -7.19 20.85
C LEU A 193 2.28 -8.16 20.76
N LYS A 194 3.26 -8.00 21.64
CA LYS A 194 4.39 -8.93 21.81
C LYS A 194 4.15 -9.86 22.99
N SER A 195 4.66 -11.09 22.88
CA SER A 195 4.73 -12.01 24.02
C SER A 195 5.68 -11.48 25.09
N LYS A 196 5.58 -12.00 26.32
CA LYS A 196 6.42 -11.55 27.47
C LYS A 196 7.92 -11.72 27.24
N ASP A 197 8.32 -12.63 26.36
CA ASP A 197 9.72 -12.91 26.02
C ASP A 197 10.14 -12.33 24.66
N ASP A 198 9.31 -11.49 24.05
CA ASP A 198 9.48 -10.84 22.74
C ASP A 198 9.72 -11.79 21.55
N LYS A 199 9.45 -13.10 21.74
CA LYS A 199 9.66 -14.09 20.67
C LYS A 199 8.51 -14.20 19.68
N TYR A 200 7.33 -13.75 20.06
CA TYR A 200 6.12 -13.86 19.26
C TYR A 200 5.37 -12.53 19.24
N ILE A 201 4.64 -12.32 18.16
CA ILE A 201 3.60 -11.29 18.08
C ILE A 201 2.23 -11.94 17.95
N ILE A 202 1.20 -11.20 18.34
CA ILE A 202 -0.20 -11.50 18.05
C ILE A 202 -0.92 -10.24 17.59
N PHE A 203 -1.84 -10.40 16.63
CA PHE A 203 -2.70 -9.31 16.18
C PHE A 203 -4.08 -9.80 15.74
N ASN A 204 -5.05 -8.88 15.76
CA ASN A 204 -6.42 -9.12 15.30
C ASN A 204 -6.53 -8.88 13.80
N THR A 205 -7.04 -9.85 13.06
CA THR A 205 -7.19 -9.74 11.60
C THR A 205 -8.38 -8.88 11.15
N ASN A 206 -9.23 -8.46 12.08
CA ASN A 206 -10.54 -7.85 11.80
C ASN A 206 -11.46 -8.77 10.98
N LEU A 207 -11.23 -10.08 11.06
CA LEU A 207 -12.07 -11.11 10.47
C LEU A 207 -12.78 -11.89 11.57
N LEU A 208 -14.00 -12.32 11.30
CA LEU A 208 -14.78 -13.14 12.18
C LEU A 208 -14.88 -14.58 11.62
N ASN A 209 -14.85 -15.55 12.52
CA ASN A 209 -15.20 -16.93 12.18
C ASN A 209 -16.74 -17.10 12.14
N LYS A 210 -17.20 -18.27 11.76
CA LYS A 210 -18.64 -18.61 11.67
C LYS A 210 -19.39 -18.58 13.02
N PHE A 211 -18.70 -18.41 14.13
CA PHE A 211 -19.26 -18.21 15.47
C PHE A 211 -19.16 -16.75 15.94
N PHE A 212 -18.85 -15.83 15.01
CA PHE A 212 -18.67 -14.41 15.27
C PHE A 212 -17.55 -14.09 16.26
N GLN A 213 -16.51 -14.92 16.30
CA GLN A 213 -15.33 -14.72 17.13
C GLN A 213 -14.20 -14.16 16.28
N ASP A 214 -13.40 -13.29 16.88
CA ASP A 214 -12.22 -12.72 16.24
C ASP A 214 -11.20 -13.78 15.86
N ILE A 215 -10.66 -13.63 14.66
CA ILE A 215 -9.53 -14.42 14.17
C ILE A 215 -8.25 -13.63 14.43
N TYR A 216 -7.31 -14.25 15.14
CA TYR A 216 -5.99 -13.71 15.43
C TYR A 216 -4.91 -14.45 14.63
N ILE A 217 -3.78 -13.79 14.43
CA ILE A 217 -2.56 -14.39 13.89
C ILE A 217 -1.46 -14.23 14.91
N ILE A 218 -0.72 -15.33 15.16
CA ILE A 218 0.52 -15.36 15.92
C ILE A 218 1.66 -15.62 14.94
N ALA A 219 2.82 -14.94 15.12
CA ALA A 219 4.02 -15.21 14.34
C ALA A 219 5.28 -15.08 15.16
N GLU A 220 6.33 -15.84 14.80
CA GLU A 220 7.66 -15.77 15.43
C GLU A 220 8.36 -14.46 15.03
N VAL A 221 9.00 -13.79 15.98
CA VAL A 221 9.78 -12.58 15.77
C VAL A 221 11.24 -12.93 15.49
N HIS A 222 11.76 -12.43 14.40
CA HIS A 222 13.19 -12.47 14.09
C HIS A 222 13.66 -11.02 13.92
N ALA A 223 14.47 -10.56 14.86
CA ALA A 223 14.94 -9.19 14.90
C ALA A 223 16.43 -9.08 14.58
N ALA A 224 16.81 -7.98 13.96
CA ALA A 224 18.19 -7.54 13.79
C ALA A 224 18.21 -6.01 13.92
N GLU A 225 18.84 -5.50 14.96
CA GLU A 225 18.71 -4.11 15.40
C GLU A 225 17.23 -3.76 15.61
N ASP A 226 16.78 -2.65 15.06
CA ASP A 226 15.38 -2.20 15.15
C ASP A 226 14.46 -2.78 14.06
N ILE A 227 14.96 -3.76 13.30
CA ILE A 227 14.24 -4.35 12.18
C ILE A 227 13.72 -5.73 12.58
N GLU A 228 12.41 -5.88 12.47
CA GLU A 228 11.74 -7.14 12.75
C GLU A 228 11.09 -7.72 11.49
N VAL A 229 11.19 -9.03 11.37
CA VAL A 229 10.45 -9.82 10.39
C VAL A 229 9.74 -10.96 11.11
N TYR A 230 8.68 -11.47 10.53
CA TYR A 230 7.79 -12.41 11.21
C TYR A 230 7.74 -13.72 10.43
N MET A 231 7.94 -14.83 11.13
CA MET A 231 7.98 -16.15 10.52
C MET A 231 6.87 -17.04 11.03
N LYS A 232 6.55 -18.07 10.22
CA LYS A 232 5.61 -19.13 10.58
C LYS A 232 4.31 -18.62 11.18
N PRO A 233 3.60 -17.72 10.49
CA PRO A 233 2.34 -17.23 11.01
C PRO A 233 1.33 -18.37 11.12
N ILE A 234 0.61 -18.40 12.22
CA ILE A 234 -0.47 -19.34 12.48
C ILE A 234 -1.75 -18.61 12.86
N ARG A 235 -2.88 -19.15 12.45
CA ARG A 235 -4.19 -18.67 12.86
C ARG A 235 -4.53 -19.17 14.26
N THR A 236 -5.12 -18.30 15.08
CA THR A 236 -5.70 -18.63 16.37
C THR A 236 -6.98 -17.84 16.64
N SER A 237 -7.58 -17.99 17.80
CA SER A 237 -8.77 -17.26 18.23
C SER A 237 -8.75 -17.01 19.74
N LYS A 238 -9.63 -16.15 20.22
CA LYS A 238 -9.76 -15.84 21.65
C LYS A 238 -10.01 -17.09 22.51
N GLU A 239 -10.73 -18.07 21.98
CA GLU A 239 -11.09 -19.31 22.70
C GLU A 239 -9.99 -20.38 22.67
N SER A 240 -8.93 -20.16 21.92
CA SER A 240 -7.76 -21.06 21.85
C SER A 240 -6.83 -20.88 23.05
N TYR A 241 -7.35 -20.99 24.29
CA TYR A 241 -6.62 -20.70 25.53
C TYR A 241 -5.29 -21.44 25.65
N THR A 242 -5.25 -22.72 25.29
CA THR A 242 -4.02 -23.52 25.34
C THR A 242 -2.95 -22.98 24.42
N GLU A 243 -3.34 -22.55 23.23
CA GLU A 243 -2.44 -21.99 22.24
C GLU A 243 -1.96 -20.59 22.66
N LEU A 244 -2.89 -19.70 23.07
CA LEU A 244 -2.54 -18.37 23.58
C LEU A 244 -1.57 -18.47 24.76
N ARG A 245 -1.80 -19.40 25.70
CA ARG A 245 -0.91 -19.66 26.82
C ARG A 245 0.46 -20.18 26.36
N ARG A 246 0.49 -21.11 25.40
CA ARG A 246 1.73 -21.67 24.86
C ARG A 246 2.65 -20.59 24.27
N TYR A 247 2.08 -19.59 23.62
CA TYR A 247 2.81 -18.48 22.98
C TYR A 247 2.94 -17.23 23.87
N GLY A 248 2.51 -17.30 25.13
CA GLY A 248 2.67 -16.21 26.10
C GLY A 248 1.66 -15.07 25.99
N PHE A 249 0.49 -15.32 25.38
CA PHE A 249 -0.59 -14.34 25.18
C PHE A 249 -1.81 -14.57 26.07
N GLU A 250 -1.69 -15.38 27.13
CA GLU A 250 -2.80 -15.62 28.07
C GLU A 250 -3.35 -14.32 28.64
N GLY A 251 -4.65 -14.08 28.49
CA GLY A 251 -5.34 -12.87 28.96
C GLY A 251 -5.16 -11.63 28.08
N MET A 252 -4.40 -11.71 27.00
CA MET A 252 -4.26 -10.62 26.03
C MET A 252 -5.40 -10.67 25.00
N VAL A 253 -5.95 -9.50 24.66
CA VAL A 253 -7.00 -9.33 23.65
C VAL A 253 -6.53 -8.31 22.62
N PRO A 254 -6.02 -8.75 21.47
CA PRO A 254 -5.62 -7.83 20.40
C PRO A 254 -6.81 -7.05 19.85
N GLU A 255 -6.68 -5.74 19.77
CA GLU A 255 -7.71 -4.88 19.18
C GLU A 255 -7.69 -4.94 17.65
N PRO A 256 -8.85 -4.80 16.97
CA PRO A 256 -8.88 -4.70 15.53
C PRO A 256 -8.32 -3.35 15.04
N PRO A 257 -7.91 -3.25 13.75
CA PRO A 257 -7.50 -1.99 13.16
C PRO A 257 -8.68 -1.01 13.03
N LYS A 258 -8.37 0.27 13.03
CA LYS A 258 -9.34 1.35 12.82
C LYS A 258 -8.96 2.12 11.54
N PHE A 259 -9.78 2.02 10.51
CA PHE A 259 -9.51 2.66 9.22
C PHE A 259 -10.11 4.06 9.09
N PHE A 260 -11.05 4.43 9.96
CA PHE A 260 -11.68 5.75 10.03
C PHE A 260 -12.10 6.06 11.46
N ASP A 261 -12.20 7.34 11.80
CA ASP A 261 -12.58 7.80 13.14
C ASP A 261 -14.07 8.15 13.23
N ASP A 262 -14.60 8.77 12.18
CA ASP A 262 -16.01 9.18 12.09
C ASP A 262 -16.68 8.47 10.92
N VAL A 263 -17.91 8.00 11.13
CA VAL A 263 -18.73 7.38 10.08
C VAL A 263 -18.95 8.32 8.88
N ASN A 264 -18.94 9.63 9.10
CA ASN A 264 -19.05 10.61 8.02
C ASN A 264 -17.87 10.56 7.03
N GLU A 265 -16.70 10.07 7.45
CA GLU A 265 -15.54 9.88 6.56
C GLU A 265 -15.78 8.80 5.51
N VAL A 266 -16.67 7.85 5.77
CA VAL A 266 -16.96 6.71 4.88
C VAL A 266 -18.29 6.87 4.12
N ILE A 267 -18.95 8.02 4.24
CA ILE A 267 -20.17 8.34 3.49
C ILE A 267 -19.84 9.41 2.46
N PHE A 268 -20.10 9.10 1.19
CA PHE A 268 -19.92 10.06 0.10
C PHE A 268 -20.90 11.23 0.23
N ASN A 269 -20.37 12.45 0.35
CA ASN A 269 -21.18 13.66 0.45
C ASN A 269 -21.53 14.19 -0.94
N THR A 270 -22.78 14.03 -1.33
CA THR A 270 -23.29 14.44 -2.65
C THR A 270 -23.40 15.95 -2.84
N SER A 271 -23.20 16.76 -1.79
CA SER A 271 -23.19 18.23 -1.90
C SER A 271 -21.82 18.78 -2.30
N TRP A 272 -20.74 17.99 -2.15
CA TRP A 272 -19.41 18.38 -2.55
C TRP A 272 -19.24 18.25 -4.05
N MET A 273 -18.42 19.11 -4.61
CA MET A 273 -18.08 19.05 -6.04
C MET A 273 -17.04 17.98 -6.34
N ILE A 274 -17.12 17.42 -7.54
CA ILE A 274 -16.04 16.59 -8.07
C ILE A 274 -15.16 17.46 -8.96
N ASP A 275 -13.88 17.58 -8.60
CA ASP A 275 -12.89 18.24 -9.44
C ASP A 275 -12.60 17.37 -10.67
N LYS A 276 -13.10 17.86 -11.80
CA LYS A 276 -12.93 17.25 -13.12
C LYS A 276 -11.88 18.02 -13.93
N ASN A 277 -10.84 18.56 -13.25
CA ASN A 277 -9.87 19.36 -13.95
C ASN A 277 -9.17 18.59 -15.07
N TYR A 278 -8.72 19.33 -16.08
CA TYR A 278 -8.12 18.77 -17.28
C TYR A 278 -6.91 17.89 -16.96
N ASP A 279 -6.06 18.31 -16.02
CA ASP A 279 -4.82 17.58 -15.67
C ASP A 279 -5.09 16.21 -15.08
N SER A 280 -6.06 16.12 -14.16
CA SER A 280 -6.43 14.84 -13.53
C SER A 280 -7.04 13.86 -14.54
N LEU A 281 -7.93 14.35 -15.41
CA LEU A 281 -8.57 13.52 -16.43
C LEU A 281 -7.63 13.18 -17.57
N THR A 282 -6.75 14.09 -17.97
CA THR A 282 -5.69 13.81 -18.96
C THR A 282 -4.77 12.69 -18.46
N HIS A 283 -4.36 12.74 -17.16
CA HIS A 283 -3.57 11.67 -16.59
C HIS A 283 -4.28 10.31 -16.66
N ILE A 284 -5.59 10.26 -16.38
CA ILE A 284 -6.38 9.02 -16.49
C ILE A 284 -6.43 8.54 -17.93
N ILE A 285 -6.77 9.41 -18.86
CA ILE A 285 -6.98 9.07 -20.27
C ILE A 285 -5.67 8.68 -20.96
N GLU A 286 -4.56 9.37 -20.69
CA GLU A 286 -3.29 9.12 -21.36
C GLU A 286 -2.46 8.03 -20.68
N GLN A 287 -2.40 8.04 -19.35
CA GLN A 287 -1.50 7.13 -18.61
C GLN A 287 -2.18 5.85 -18.12
N ARG A 288 -3.51 5.76 -18.19
CA ARG A 288 -4.31 4.59 -17.80
C ARG A 288 -5.20 4.08 -18.93
N LYS A 289 -4.85 4.39 -20.17
CA LYS A 289 -5.60 4.00 -21.37
C LYS A 289 -5.77 2.48 -21.47
N ASP A 290 -4.80 1.72 -20.99
CA ASP A 290 -4.83 0.26 -20.91
C ASP A 290 -5.98 -0.29 -20.05
N ARG A 291 -6.52 0.51 -19.11
CA ARG A 291 -7.64 0.13 -18.23
C ARG A 291 -9.02 0.44 -18.81
N PHE A 292 -9.10 1.18 -19.91
CA PHE A 292 -10.34 1.39 -20.63
C PHE A 292 -10.77 0.12 -21.39
N PRO A 293 -12.09 -0.05 -21.65
CA PRO A 293 -12.58 -1.13 -22.52
C PRO A 293 -11.83 -1.16 -23.87
N ALA A 294 -11.55 -2.36 -24.37
CA ALA A 294 -10.72 -2.53 -25.56
C ALA A 294 -11.25 -1.75 -26.79
N ASN A 295 -12.58 -1.70 -26.98
CA ASN A 295 -13.26 -0.96 -28.04
C ASN A 295 -13.16 0.56 -27.91
N MET A 296 -12.70 1.07 -26.76
CA MET A 296 -12.57 2.51 -26.49
C MET A 296 -11.12 2.99 -26.49
N ARG A 297 -10.16 2.10 -26.36
CA ARG A 297 -8.74 2.47 -26.26
C ARG A 297 -8.24 3.27 -27.45
N GLU A 298 -8.78 3.03 -28.64
CA GLU A 298 -8.38 3.73 -29.86
C GLU A 298 -9.17 5.02 -30.12
N GLN A 299 -10.13 5.37 -29.26
CA GLN A 299 -10.90 6.61 -29.43
C GLN A 299 -10.02 7.84 -29.12
N ASN A 300 -10.42 8.95 -29.74
CA ASN A 300 -9.78 10.25 -29.49
C ASN A 300 -9.88 10.63 -28.01
N PRO A 301 -8.80 11.14 -27.38
CA PRO A 301 -8.79 11.56 -25.98
C PRO A 301 -9.93 12.51 -25.61
N TYR A 302 -10.28 13.44 -26.49
CA TYR A 302 -11.40 14.35 -26.27
C TYR A 302 -12.75 13.61 -26.16
N THR A 303 -12.99 12.62 -27.01
CA THR A 303 -14.20 11.80 -26.94
C THR A 303 -14.26 10.98 -25.65
N LEU A 304 -13.13 10.40 -25.23
CA LEU A 304 -13.05 9.68 -23.96
C LEU A 304 -13.29 10.60 -22.76
N ALA A 305 -12.72 11.82 -22.80
CA ALA A 305 -12.94 12.81 -21.75
C ALA A 305 -14.43 13.16 -21.63
N ARG A 306 -15.11 13.44 -22.75
CA ARG A 306 -16.55 13.74 -22.74
C ARG A 306 -17.37 12.59 -22.17
N LYS A 307 -17.12 11.35 -22.60
CA LYS A 307 -17.81 10.18 -22.06
C LYS A 307 -17.57 10.03 -20.53
N LEU A 308 -16.35 10.27 -20.08
CA LEU A 308 -16.01 10.21 -18.67
C LEU A 308 -16.70 11.32 -17.86
N TYR A 309 -16.77 12.55 -18.39
CA TYR A 309 -17.54 13.63 -17.77
C TYR A 309 -19.01 13.27 -17.59
N ASP A 310 -19.65 12.79 -18.68
CA ASP A 310 -21.07 12.42 -18.65
C ASP A 310 -21.32 11.25 -17.67
N ALA A 311 -20.42 10.26 -17.64
CA ALA A 311 -20.53 9.13 -16.72
C ALA A 311 -20.36 9.53 -15.26
N ILE A 312 -19.48 10.47 -14.94
CA ILE A 312 -19.32 11.02 -13.59
C ILE A 312 -20.61 11.75 -13.16
N ASP A 313 -21.16 12.62 -14.00
CA ASP A 313 -22.39 13.36 -13.70
C ASP A 313 -23.57 12.42 -13.44
N TYR A 314 -23.66 11.36 -14.24
CA TYR A 314 -24.66 10.32 -14.04
C TYR A 314 -24.46 9.57 -12.72
N ALA A 315 -23.25 9.18 -12.39
CA ALA A 315 -22.95 8.49 -11.14
C ALA A 315 -23.30 9.36 -9.90
N VAL A 316 -23.03 10.67 -9.96
CA VAL A 316 -23.47 11.63 -8.93
C VAL A 316 -24.99 11.67 -8.82
N ALA A 317 -25.71 11.72 -9.95
CA ALA A 317 -27.16 11.73 -9.94
C ALA A 317 -27.78 10.47 -9.30
N ILE A 318 -27.14 9.31 -9.48
CA ILE A 318 -27.55 8.07 -8.77
C ILE A 318 -27.21 8.17 -7.28
N ALA A 319 -25.99 8.62 -6.94
CA ALA A 319 -25.54 8.71 -5.56
C ALA A 319 -26.43 9.62 -4.71
N GLN A 320 -26.99 10.68 -5.27
CA GLN A 320 -27.99 11.54 -4.63
C GLN A 320 -29.28 10.79 -4.22
N ARG A 321 -29.56 9.66 -4.82
CA ARG A 321 -30.74 8.80 -4.59
C ARG A 321 -30.40 7.51 -3.84
N ASN A 322 -29.16 7.11 -3.89
CA ASN A 322 -28.62 5.93 -3.21
C ASN A 322 -27.22 6.24 -2.67
N TYR A 323 -27.12 6.67 -1.41
CA TYR A 323 -25.86 7.06 -0.78
C TYR A 323 -24.82 5.93 -0.73
N LYS A 324 -25.24 4.67 -0.87
CA LYS A 324 -24.34 3.50 -0.91
C LYS A 324 -23.72 3.27 -2.29
N TYR A 325 -24.22 3.95 -3.32
CA TYR A 325 -23.79 3.71 -4.70
C TYR A 325 -22.29 3.99 -4.93
N ILE A 326 -21.73 4.94 -4.20
CA ILE A 326 -20.31 5.25 -4.17
C ILE A 326 -19.72 4.63 -2.92
N VAL A 327 -18.73 3.75 -3.09
CA VAL A 327 -18.23 2.87 -2.04
C VAL A 327 -16.96 3.43 -1.44
N PRO A 328 -16.85 3.54 -0.10
CA PRO A 328 -15.61 3.96 0.55
C PRO A 328 -14.52 2.88 0.41
N ILE A 329 -13.29 3.34 0.26
CA ILE A 329 -12.08 2.52 0.28
C ILE A 329 -11.06 3.12 1.24
N TYR A 330 -10.26 2.26 1.83
CA TYR A 330 -9.02 2.71 2.44
C TYR A 330 -7.90 2.60 1.40
N TYR A 331 -7.20 3.71 1.17
CA TYR A 331 -6.11 3.76 0.20
C TYR A 331 -4.76 3.71 0.94
N PRO A 332 -4.12 2.54 1.03
CA PRO A 332 -2.96 2.32 1.90
C PRO A 332 -1.79 3.27 1.64
N LYS A 333 -1.58 3.62 0.37
CA LYS A 333 -0.49 4.51 -0.06
C LYS A 333 -0.55 5.91 0.57
N PHE A 334 -1.76 6.41 0.85
CA PHE A 334 -1.99 7.75 1.37
C PHE A 334 -2.58 7.75 2.79
N ASP A 335 -2.74 6.55 3.38
CA ASP A 335 -3.28 6.36 4.74
C ASP A 335 -4.61 7.13 4.97
N ARG A 336 -5.51 7.07 4.02
CA ARG A 336 -6.77 7.81 4.06
C ARG A 336 -7.93 7.08 3.40
N ILE A 337 -9.12 7.49 3.79
CA ILE A 337 -10.35 7.11 3.09
C ILE A 337 -10.43 7.85 1.75
N SER A 338 -10.83 7.12 0.75
CA SER A 338 -11.17 7.59 -0.60
C SER A 338 -12.46 6.89 -1.04
N PHE A 339 -12.96 7.20 -2.23
CA PHE A 339 -14.20 6.62 -2.71
C PHE A 339 -14.04 6.00 -4.09
N LEU A 340 -14.79 4.92 -4.33
CA LEU A 340 -14.95 4.29 -5.64
C LEU A 340 -16.28 4.69 -6.25
N MET A 341 -16.21 5.36 -7.38
CA MET A 341 -17.36 5.70 -8.19
C MET A 341 -17.44 4.75 -9.39
N PRO A 342 -18.56 4.00 -9.57
CA PRO A 342 -18.71 3.13 -10.73
C PRO A 342 -18.93 3.95 -12.00
N ILE A 343 -18.18 3.64 -13.05
CA ILE A 343 -18.21 4.36 -14.34
C ILE A 343 -18.73 3.45 -15.43
N PHE A 344 -19.73 3.95 -16.18
CA PHE A 344 -20.36 3.33 -17.34
C PHE A 344 -20.21 4.26 -18.54
N LEU A 345 -19.24 4.00 -19.39
CA LEU A 345 -18.89 4.89 -20.50
C LEU A 345 -19.90 4.85 -21.66
N ASP A 346 -20.63 3.77 -21.82
CA ASP A 346 -21.65 3.61 -22.87
C ASP A 346 -23.09 3.86 -22.40
N GLY A 347 -23.27 4.29 -21.15
CA GLY A 347 -24.59 4.61 -20.60
C GLY A 347 -25.50 3.40 -20.35
N THR A 348 -24.98 2.18 -20.36
CA THR A 348 -25.73 0.95 -20.10
C THR A 348 -25.63 0.52 -18.66
N TYR A 349 -26.47 1.11 -17.81
CA TYR A 349 -26.41 0.98 -16.35
C TYR A 349 -26.93 -0.34 -15.77
N ASN A 350 -27.41 -1.23 -16.59
CA ASN A 350 -27.90 -2.56 -16.20
C ASN A 350 -26.82 -3.65 -16.28
N THR A 351 -25.60 -3.27 -16.55
CA THR A 351 -24.43 -4.15 -16.68
C THR A 351 -23.42 -3.87 -15.57
N SER A 352 -22.33 -4.62 -15.55
CA SER A 352 -21.17 -4.27 -14.72
C SER A 352 -20.54 -2.96 -15.19
N PRO A 353 -20.07 -2.08 -14.27
CA PRO A 353 -19.29 -0.90 -14.68
C PRO A 353 -18.06 -1.27 -15.48
N ASP A 354 -17.61 -0.36 -16.34
CA ASP A 354 -16.37 -0.54 -17.09
C ASP A 354 -15.14 -0.53 -16.17
N PHE A 355 -15.17 0.33 -15.15
CA PHE A 355 -14.16 0.44 -14.09
C PHE A 355 -14.70 1.28 -12.91
N ALA A 356 -13.91 1.38 -11.86
CA ALA A 356 -14.17 2.27 -10.74
C ALA A 356 -13.21 3.47 -10.77
N LEU A 357 -13.75 4.70 -10.67
CA LEU A 357 -12.98 5.93 -10.54
C LEU A 357 -12.68 6.18 -9.06
N VAL A 358 -11.41 6.39 -8.73
CA VAL A 358 -10.97 6.74 -7.38
C VAL A 358 -11.10 8.24 -7.17
N LEU A 359 -11.87 8.60 -6.15
CA LEU A 359 -12.09 9.96 -5.68
C LEU A 359 -11.40 10.16 -4.34
N GLN A 360 -10.43 11.07 -4.30
CA GLN A 360 -9.77 11.46 -3.07
C GLN A 360 -10.53 12.62 -2.43
N THR A 361 -10.79 12.53 -1.13
CA THR A 361 -11.42 13.58 -0.34
C THR A 361 -10.45 14.74 -0.08
N ASP A 362 -10.92 15.95 -0.32
CA ASP A 362 -10.33 17.20 0.14
C ASP A 362 -11.43 17.92 0.97
N ALA A 363 -11.42 17.65 2.28
CA ALA A 363 -12.46 18.13 3.18
C ALA A 363 -12.37 19.63 3.43
N GLU A 364 -11.19 20.24 3.34
CA GLU A 364 -10.99 21.68 3.54
C GLU A 364 -11.66 22.49 2.44
N ASN A 365 -11.63 21.99 1.21
CA ASN A 365 -12.21 22.66 0.05
C ASN A 365 -13.60 22.10 -0.32
N GLU A 366 -14.14 21.12 0.40
CA GLU A 366 -15.40 20.43 0.11
C GLU A 366 -15.47 19.86 -1.32
N ILE A 367 -14.38 19.26 -1.80
CA ILE A 367 -14.27 18.68 -3.13
C ILE A 367 -13.76 17.24 -3.09
N TYR A 368 -14.07 16.49 -4.14
CA TYR A 368 -13.47 15.22 -4.49
C TYR A 368 -12.56 15.38 -5.69
N ILE A 369 -11.31 14.96 -5.53
CA ILE A 369 -10.28 15.01 -6.59
C ILE A 369 -10.23 13.67 -7.30
N THR A 370 -10.40 13.66 -8.62
CA THR A 370 -10.25 12.45 -9.43
C THR A 370 -8.78 12.03 -9.50
N ARG A 371 -8.44 10.78 -9.15
CA ARG A 371 -7.05 10.34 -9.02
C ARG A 371 -6.62 9.29 -10.03
N THR A 372 -7.38 8.24 -10.16
CA THR A 372 -7.06 7.11 -11.05
C THR A 372 -8.30 6.27 -11.26
N ILE A 373 -8.21 5.30 -12.15
CA ILE A 373 -9.23 4.27 -12.34
C ILE A 373 -8.69 2.91 -11.92
N LEU A 374 -9.54 2.07 -11.33
CA LEU A 374 -9.25 0.71 -10.92
C LEU A 374 -10.20 -0.25 -11.64
N ASP A 375 -9.71 -1.43 -11.97
CA ASP A 375 -10.60 -2.54 -12.27
C ASP A 375 -11.42 -2.93 -11.03
N LEU A 376 -12.58 -3.54 -11.23
CA LEU A 376 -13.54 -3.78 -10.16
C LEU A 376 -13.02 -4.76 -9.09
N GLU A 377 -12.14 -5.69 -9.47
CA GLU A 377 -11.56 -6.65 -8.52
C GLU A 377 -10.55 -5.98 -7.58
N THR A 378 -9.73 -5.07 -8.10
CA THR A 378 -8.84 -4.24 -7.28
C THR A 378 -9.66 -3.28 -6.42
N GLY A 379 -10.71 -2.67 -6.97
CA GLY A 379 -11.64 -1.84 -6.21
C GLY A 379 -12.29 -2.58 -5.04
N TYR A 380 -12.76 -3.81 -5.28
CA TYR A 380 -13.31 -4.66 -4.22
C TYR A 380 -12.29 -4.94 -3.11
N GLN A 381 -11.06 -5.30 -3.48
CA GLN A 381 -9.98 -5.56 -2.53
C GLN A 381 -9.73 -4.35 -1.59
N ASP A 382 -9.68 -3.14 -2.13
CA ASP A 382 -9.43 -1.93 -1.35
C ASP A 382 -10.66 -1.52 -0.50
N ALA A 383 -11.87 -1.73 -1.02
CA ALA A 383 -13.11 -1.50 -0.29
C ALA A 383 -13.28 -2.46 0.88
N ARG A 384 -12.83 -3.72 0.73
CA ARG A 384 -12.96 -4.75 1.76
C ARG A 384 -12.20 -4.41 3.05
N LEU A 385 -11.22 -3.53 3.00
CA LEU A 385 -10.50 -3.03 4.18
C LEU A 385 -11.42 -2.22 5.11
N VAL A 386 -12.30 -1.41 4.54
CA VAL A 386 -13.24 -0.58 5.30
C VAL A 386 -14.46 -1.40 5.73
N ALA A 387 -15.08 -2.08 4.77
CA ALA A 387 -16.24 -2.92 5.00
C ALA A 387 -16.39 -3.94 3.85
N LYS A 388 -17.10 -5.04 4.09
CA LYS A 388 -17.51 -5.93 3.01
C LYS A 388 -18.52 -5.19 2.13
N PRO A 389 -18.21 -4.91 0.86
CA PRO A 389 -19.14 -4.22 -0.03
C PRO A 389 -20.40 -5.06 -0.29
N ASP A 390 -21.57 -4.46 -0.12
CA ASP A 390 -22.88 -5.09 -0.38
C ASP A 390 -23.49 -4.61 -1.70
N GLU A 391 -22.90 -3.58 -2.33
CA GLU A 391 -23.42 -3.01 -3.56
C GLU A 391 -23.32 -4.00 -4.73
N SER A 392 -24.40 -4.10 -5.50
CA SER A 392 -24.53 -5.07 -6.58
C SER A 392 -23.44 -4.95 -7.65
N TRP A 393 -22.96 -3.72 -7.89
CA TRP A 393 -21.92 -3.48 -8.91
C TRP A 393 -20.51 -3.86 -8.44
N LEU A 394 -20.26 -3.93 -7.11
CA LEU A 394 -18.96 -4.29 -6.53
C LEU A 394 -18.99 -5.66 -5.83
N ASN A 395 -19.99 -6.47 -6.09
CA ASN A 395 -20.05 -7.81 -5.54
C ASN A 395 -19.27 -8.79 -6.44
N PRO A 396 -18.20 -9.46 -5.95
CA PRO A 396 -17.39 -10.35 -6.79
C PRO A 396 -18.16 -11.56 -7.35
N VAL A 397 -19.30 -11.91 -6.74
CA VAL A 397 -20.18 -12.97 -7.26
C VAL A 397 -20.96 -12.52 -8.48
N THR A 398 -21.23 -11.23 -8.61
CA THR A 398 -22.00 -10.63 -9.70
C THR A 398 -21.14 -9.96 -10.76
N LEU A 399 -19.85 -9.77 -10.52
CA LEU A 399 -18.91 -9.28 -11.54
C LEU A 399 -18.88 -10.25 -12.73
N LYS A 400 -19.26 -9.77 -13.91
CA LYS A 400 -19.28 -10.54 -15.16
C LYS A 400 -17.94 -10.53 -15.85
#